data_2abd7530eed6f30a0c2ded72ce1ec08d
#
_entry.id   2abd7530eed6f30a0c2ded72ce1ec08d
#
_cell.length_a   1.000
_cell.length_b   1.000
_cell.length_c   1.000
_cell.angle_alpha   90.00
_cell.angle_beta   90.00
_cell.angle_gamma   90.00
#
_symmetry.space_group_name_H-M   'P 1'
#
loop_
_entity.id
_entity.type
_entity.pdbx_description
1 polymer ?
#
loop_
_entity_poly.entity_id
_entity_poly.type
_entity_poly.pdbx_seq_one_letter_code
_entity_poly.pdbx_strand_id
1 'polypeptide(L)'
;MRMRSLIVVLSLFSTSIVQAADLEWIQISSNKKSFVTSETQKKFVPWGFNYDHDRNGLLLEDYWNTDWKNVAADFDEMKQLGANVVRIHIQFGKFMSAPDQPREEALKKLRELLALAERTGLYLDLTGLGCYHKQDVPAWYDALNDQQRWEAQAHFWSAVAKQCAESPAIFCYDLMNEPVVHGGKKQGTDWLGPGFGGKHFVQRITLSPAEKPRPEIAAAWIKTLVKAIRQEDSRHLITVGMVPWSLERKGLQSGFVPEKVGQELDFICVHLYPEKGNVAEAIETLKGFDIGKPLVIEETFPLKSTPQEFEQFLLESRQYAAGWIGFYWGKTLQEYREEKTIRAALMAGWLEFFQKNGPRFKGEP
;
A
#
# COMPACT_ATOMS: atom_id res chain seq x y z
N MET A 1 -23.70 -3.69 -72.40
CA MET A 1 -24.09 -4.07 -71.03
C MET A 1 -22.82 -4.42 -70.26
N ARG A 2 -22.28 -3.50 -69.43
CA ARG A 2 -21.04 -3.73 -68.64
C ARG A 2 -21.45 -4.05 -67.24
N MET A 3 -21.18 -5.30 -66.79
CA MET A 3 -21.34 -5.76 -65.41
C MET A 3 -20.24 -5.16 -64.54
N ARG A 4 -20.61 -4.39 -63.49
CA ARG A 4 -19.68 -3.93 -62.48
C ARG A 4 -19.68 -4.95 -61.32
N SER A 5 -18.55 -5.61 -61.14
CA SER A 5 -18.31 -6.49 -60.03
C SER A 5 -18.12 -5.62 -58.76
N LEU A 6 -18.95 -5.82 -57.77
CA LEU A 6 -18.82 -5.22 -56.45
C LEU A 6 -17.92 -6.12 -55.60
N ILE A 7 -16.71 -5.65 -55.25
CA ILE A 7 -15.82 -6.33 -54.31
C ILE A 7 -16.21 -5.87 -52.91
N VAL A 8 -16.78 -6.77 -52.11
CA VAL A 8 -17.03 -6.54 -50.70
C VAL A 8 -15.76 -6.95 -49.93
N VAL A 9 -15.04 -5.98 -49.37
CA VAL A 9 -13.91 -6.24 -48.48
C VAL A 9 -14.47 -6.47 -47.07
N LEU A 10 -14.50 -7.71 -46.59
CA LEU A 10 -14.80 -8.06 -45.22
C LEU A 10 -13.55 -7.77 -44.37
N SER A 11 -13.60 -6.67 -43.58
CA SER A 11 -12.60 -6.39 -42.56
C SER A 11 -12.85 -7.30 -41.37
N LEU A 12 -12.04 -8.33 -41.19
CA LEU A 12 -12.00 -9.13 -39.97
C LEU A 12 -11.36 -8.30 -38.86
N PHE A 13 -12.17 -7.73 -38.00
CA PHE A 13 -11.70 -7.21 -36.72
C PHE A 13 -11.33 -8.40 -35.83
N SER A 14 -10.03 -8.71 -35.73
CA SER A 14 -9.50 -9.60 -34.71
C SER A 14 -9.63 -8.89 -33.37
N THR A 15 -10.65 -9.18 -32.62
CA THR A 15 -10.69 -8.88 -31.19
C THR A 15 -9.65 -9.75 -30.50
N SER A 16 -8.47 -9.19 -30.22
CA SER A 16 -7.52 -9.82 -29.32
C SER A 16 -8.19 -9.94 -27.96
N ILE A 17 -8.60 -11.16 -27.62
CA ILE A 17 -8.96 -11.48 -26.23
C ILE A 17 -7.63 -11.32 -25.48
N VAL A 18 -7.50 -10.23 -24.71
CA VAL A 18 -6.43 -10.09 -23.71
C VAL A 18 -6.73 -11.17 -22.69
N GLN A 19 -6.00 -12.28 -22.76
CA GLN A 19 -6.06 -13.32 -21.74
C GLN A 19 -5.62 -12.68 -20.44
N ALA A 20 -6.47 -12.75 -19.40
CA ALA A 20 -6.10 -12.31 -18.07
C ALA A 20 -4.77 -12.98 -17.72
N ALA A 21 -3.80 -12.20 -17.25
CA ALA A 21 -2.53 -12.76 -16.82
C ALA A 21 -2.85 -13.61 -15.59
N ASP A 22 -2.58 -14.92 -15.65
CA ASP A 22 -2.69 -15.78 -14.49
C ASP A 22 -1.66 -15.30 -13.46
N LEU A 23 -2.14 -14.58 -12.43
CA LEU A 23 -1.30 -14.13 -11.32
C LEU A 23 -0.87 -15.35 -10.50
N GLU A 24 0.42 -15.44 -10.23
CA GLU A 24 0.96 -16.42 -9.29
C GLU A 24 1.02 -15.83 -7.88
N TRP A 25 0.94 -16.66 -6.86
CA TRP A 25 1.18 -16.24 -5.48
C TRP A 25 2.59 -15.68 -5.32
N ILE A 26 2.74 -14.64 -4.51
CA ILE A 26 4.05 -14.08 -4.20
C ILE A 26 4.53 -14.67 -2.88
N GLN A 27 5.79 -15.08 -2.86
CA GLN A 27 6.42 -15.65 -1.67
C GLN A 27 7.83 -15.08 -1.45
N ILE A 28 8.33 -15.22 -0.24
CA ILE A 28 9.71 -14.88 0.09
C ILE A 28 10.63 -15.87 -0.60
N SER A 29 11.66 -15.37 -1.28
CA SER A 29 12.69 -16.18 -1.93
C SER A 29 13.55 -16.97 -0.93
N SER A 30 14.22 -17.99 -1.39
CA SER A 30 15.09 -18.84 -0.55
C SER A 30 16.22 -18.07 0.16
N ASN A 31 16.69 -16.97 -0.43
CA ASN A 31 17.71 -16.09 0.18
C ASN A 31 17.15 -15.18 1.26
N LYS A 32 15.84 -15.16 1.49
CA LYS A 32 15.10 -14.33 2.47
C LYS A 32 15.26 -12.81 2.30
N LYS A 33 15.75 -12.34 1.14
CA LYS A 33 16.03 -10.92 0.86
C LYS A 33 15.22 -10.36 -0.31
N SER A 34 14.39 -11.19 -0.95
CA SER A 34 13.62 -10.81 -2.13
C SER A 34 12.33 -11.61 -2.23
N PHE A 35 11.54 -11.32 -3.25
CA PHE A 35 10.29 -12.02 -3.53
C PHE A 35 10.41 -12.81 -4.83
N VAL A 36 9.65 -13.89 -4.93
CA VAL A 36 9.49 -14.70 -6.13
C VAL A 36 8.05 -15.12 -6.31
N THR A 37 7.68 -15.45 -7.53
CA THR A 37 6.40 -16.10 -7.84
C THR A 37 6.42 -17.57 -7.42
N SER A 38 5.28 -18.11 -7.01
CA SER A 38 5.19 -19.45 -6.38
C SER A 38 5.52 -20.60 -7.32
N GLU A 39 5.08 -20.52 -8.58
CA GLU A 39 5.18 -21.62 -9.54
C GLU A 39 6.44 -21.46 -10.40
N THR A 40 6.59 -20.33 -11.07
CA THR A 40 7.70 -20.10 -11.99
C THR A 40 9.00 -19.69 -11.32
N GLN A 41 8.98 -19.39 -10.00
CA GLN A 41 10.13 -18.92 -9.22
C GLN A 41 10.84 -17.71 -9.83
N LYS A 42 10.13 -16.93 -10.62
CA LYS A 42 10.65 -15.70 -11.19
C LYS A 42 10.79 -14.65 -10.08
N LYS A 43 11.87 -13.89 -10.16
CA LYS A 43 12.06 -12.74 -9.26
C LYS A 43 10.90 -11.76 -9.40
N PHE A 44 10.28 -11.41 -8.28
CA PHE A 44 9.26 -10.39 -8.21
C PHE A 44 9.82 -9.17 -7.49
N VAL A 45 9.73 -8.01 -8.11
CA VAL A 45 10.15 -6.73 -7.54
C VAL A 45 8.94 -5.82 -7.49
N PRO A 46 8.37 -5.55 -6.32
CA PRO A 46 7.29 -4.59 -6.18
C PRO A 46 7.70 -3.23 -6.78
N TRP A 47 6.96 -2.77 -7.77
CA TRP A 47 7.09 -1.48 -8.42
C TRP A 47 5.69 -0.94 -8.64
N GLY A 48 5.29 0.04 -7.87
CA GLY A 48 3.88 0.39 -7.81
C GLY A 48 3.58 1.80 -7.34
N PHE A 49 2.31 2.04 -7.11
CA PHE A 49 1.79 3.30 -6.62
C PHE A 49 0.92 3.10 -5.39
N ASN A 50 0.96 4.04 -4.46
CA ASN A 50 -0.15 4.32 -3.58
C ASN A 50 -1.28 4.94 -4.43
N TYR A 51 -2.45 4.37 -4.38
CA TYR A 51 -3.55 4.75 -5.26
C TYR A 51 -4.69 5.42 -4.51
N ASP A 52 -5.08 6.55 -5.03
CA ASP A 52 -6.34 7.18 -4.71
C ASP A 52 -6.66 8.22 -5.79
N HIS A 53 -7.77 8.05 -6.54
CA HIS A 53 -8.20 9.08 -7.51
C HIS A 53 -8.82 10.25 -6.74
N ASP A 54 -7.96 10.97 -6.04
CA ASP A 54 -8.33 12.00 -5.07
C ASP A 54 -8.63 13.34 -5.74
N ARG A 55 -9.88 13.61 -5.99
CA ARG A 55 -10.33 14.93 -6.47
C ARG A 55 -10.60 15.92 -5.33
N ASN A 56 -11.01 15.42 -4.15
CA ASN A 56 -11.49 16.25 -3.04
C ASN A 56 -11.09 15.70 -1.65
N GLY A 57 -9.99 14.98 -1.53
CA GLY A 57 -9.58 14.32 -0.30
C GLY A 57 -10.38 13.07 0.03
N LEU A 58 -11.16 12.56 -0.93
CA LEU A 58 -11.91 11.30 -0.82
C LEU A 58 -10.95 10.10 -0.85
N LEU A 59 -11.36 9.00 -0.24
CA LEU A 59 -10.68 7.71 -0.30
C LEU A 59 -11.49 6.73 -1.16
N LEU A 60 -10.88 5.65 -1.59
CA LEU A 60 -11.47 4.72 -2.56
C LEU A 60 -12.91 4.33 -2.22
N GLU A 61 -13.20 4.00 -0.97
CA GLU A 61 -14.55 3.58 -0.54
C GLU A 61 -15.60 4.69 -0.63
N ASP A 62 -15.20 5.93 -0.72
CA ASP A 62 -16.14 7.05 -0.83
C ASP A 62 -16.72 7.16 -2.25
N TYR A 63 -16.04 6.62 -3.26
CA TYR A 63 -16.45 6.71 -4.66
C TYR A 63 -16.53 5.36 -5.41
N TRP A 64 -15.99 4.24 -4.90
CA TRP A 64 -15.99 2.96 -5.63
C TRP A 64 -17.39 2.42 -5.99
N ASN A 65 -18.44 2.83 -5.29
CA ASN A 65 -19.81 2.44 -5.63
C ASN A 65 -20.44 3.31 -6.73
N THR A 66 -20.00 4.54 -6.88
CA THR A 66 -20.55 5.52 -7.83
C THR A 66 -19.69 5.72 -9.06
N ASP A 67 -18.39 5.46 -8.96
CA ASP A 67 -17.41 5.77 -10.01
C ASP A 67 -16.49 4.58 -10.35
N TRP A 68 -17.01 3.37 -10.23
CA TRP A 68 -16.26 2.13 -10.48
C TRP A 68 -15.59 2.07 -11.85
N LYS A 69 -16.20 2.68 -12.86
CA LYS A 69 -15.62 2.76 -14.21
C LYS A 69 -14.28 3.48 -14.22
N ASN A 70 -14.17 4.56 -13.46
CA ASN A 70 -12.90 5.29 -13.35
C ASN A 70 -11.88 4.47 -12.56
N VAL A 71 -12.27 3.82 -11.46
CA VAL A 71 -11.38 2.89 -10.73
C VAL A 71 -10.79 1.84 -11.68
N ALA A 72 -11.61 1.24 -12.54
CA ALA A 72 -11.14 0.24 -13.50
C ALA A 72 -10.17 0.85 -14.54
N ALA A 73 -10.47 2.05 -15.06
CA ALA A 73 -9.60 2.74 -16.00
C ALA A 73 -8.27 3.17 -15.37
N ASP A 74 -8.28 3.57 -14.09
CA ASP A 74 -7.09 3.92 -13.33
C ASP A 74 -6.15 2.71 -13.15
N PHE A 75 -6.72 1.52 -12.91
CA PHE A 75 -5.95 0.27 -12.83
C PHE A 75 -5.29 -0.06 -14.17
N ASP A 76 -6.02 0.08 -15.27
CA ASP A 76 -5.48 -0.13 -16.61
C ASP A 76 -4.33 0.86 -16.90
N GLU A 77 -4.46 2.13 -16.51
CA GLU A 77 -3.40 3.13 -16.68
C GLU A 77 -2.19 2.85 -15.80
N MET A 78 -2.37 2.53 -14.51
CA MET A 78 -1.26 2.15 -13.64
C MET A 78 -0.48 0.95 -14.21
N LYS A 79 -1.18 -0.02 -14.78
CA LYS A 79 -0.56 -1.15 -15.49
C LYS A 79 0.24 -0.69 -16.71
N GLN A 80 -0.31 0.21 -17.52
CA GLN A 80 0.37 0.78 -18.71
C GLN A 80 1.59 1.62 -18.32
N LEU A 81 1.58 2.26 -17.16
CA LEU A 81 2.73 2.94 -16.58
C LEU A 81 3.81 1.96 -16.05
N GLY A 82 3.55 0.67 -16.11
CA GLY A 82 4.50 -0.39 -15.73
C GLY A 82 4.44 -0.81 -14.27
N ALA A 83 3.39 -0.42 -13.53
CA ALA A 83 3.17 -0.93 -12.19
C ALA A 83 2.87 -2.44 -12.19
N ASN A 84 3.28 -3.13 -11.15
CA ASN A 84 2.86 -4.49 -10.82
C ASN A 84 2.19 -4.59 -9.44
N VAL A 85 2.31 -3.56 -8.61
CA VAL A 85 1.65 -3.47 -7.30
C VAL A 85 0.89 -2.16 -7.19
N VAL A 86 -0.28 -2.19 -6.56
CA VAL A 86 -1.06 -1.01 -6.18
C VAL A 86 -1.34 -1.10 -4.68
N ARG A 87 -0.87 -0.10 -3.93
CA ARG A 87 -1.16 0.01 -2.50
C ARG A 87 -2.46 0.77 -2.31
N ILE A 88 -3.40 0.16 -1.59
CA ILE A 88 -4.74 0.67 -1.34
C ILE A 88 -4.99 0.73 0.15
N HIS A 89 -5.42 1.90 0.59
CA HIS A 89 -5.78 2.15 1.99
C HIS A 89 -7.26 1.90 2.20
N ILE A 90 -7.60 0.88 3.00
CA ILE A 90 -8.99 0.55 3.32
C ILE A 90 -9.40 1.07 4.71
N GLN A 91 -10.55 1.76 4.75
CA GLN A 91 -11.02 2.49 5.91
C GLN A 91 -11.77 1.59 6.89
N PHE A 92 -11.36 1.62 8.16
CA PHE A 92 -11.95 0.82 9.22
C PHE A 92 -13.48 1.02 9.33
N GLY A 93 -13.95 2.27 9.37
CA GLY A 93 -15.37 2.58 9.52
C GLY A 93 -16.26 2.21 8.33
N LYS A 94 -15.66 2.03 7.14
CA LYS A 94 -16.38 1.55 5.95
C LYS A 94 -16.59 0.04 5.98
N PHE A 95 -15.68 -0.70 6.64
CA PHE A 95 -15.73 -2.16 6.73
C PHE A 95 -16.39 -2.69 8.00
N MET A 96 -16.48 -1.90 9.08
CA MET A 96 -17.03 -2.35 10.36
C MET A 96 -18.25 -1.53 10.78
N SER A 97 -19.35 -2.20 11.11
CA SER A 97 -20.58 -1.58 11.65
C SER A 97 -20.61 -1.58 13.17
N ALA A 98 -19.97 -2.57 13.79
CA ALA A 98 -19.78 -2.74 15.23
C ALA A 98 -18.43 -3.45 15.48
N PRO A 99 -17.94 -3.58 16.72
CA PRO A 99 -16.63 -4.16 17.03
C PRO A 99 -16.38 -5.56 16.42
N ASP A 100 -17.41 -6.36 16.25
CA ASP A 100 -17.38 -7.74 15.76
C ASP A 100 -18.24 -7.95 14.50
N GLN A 101 -18.72 -6.87 13.87
CA GLN A 101 -19.67 -6.94 12.75
C GLN A 101 -19.10 -6.30 11.48
N PRO A 102 -18.46 -7.07 10.61
CA PRO A 102 -18.05 -6.61 9.29
C PRO A 102 -19.25 -6.26 8.40
N ARG A 103 -19.07 -5.27 7.53
CA ARG A 103 -20.07 -4.88 6.53
C ARG A 103 -19.92 -5.75 5.28
N GLU A 104 -20.92 -6.59 5.02
CA GLU A 104 -20.91 -7.49 3.86
C GLU A 104 -20.83 -6.72 2.52
N GLU A 105 -21.39 -5.53 2.45
CA GLU A 105 -21.34 -4.68 1.25
C GLU A 105 -19.91 -4.26 0.91
N ALA A 106 -19.11 -3.87 1.93
CA ALA A 106 -17.70 -3.52 1.74
C ALA A 106 -16.87 -4.75 1.36
N LEU A 107 -17.12 -5.89 2.00
CA LEU A 107 -16.47 -7.17 1.66
C LEU A 107 -16.81 -7.61 0.23
N LYS A 108 -18.07 -7.46 -0.20
CA LYS A 108 -18.46 -7.72 -1.59
C LYS A 108 -17.70 -6.81 -2.56
N LYS A 109 -17.57 -5.53 -2.22
CA LYS A 109 -16.85 -4.59 -3.06
C LYS A 109 -15.34 -4.90 -3.10
N LEU A 110 -14.77 -5.37 -2.01
CA LEU A 110 -13.40 -5.89 -1.98
C LEU A 110 -13.23 -7.07 -2.95
N ARG A 111 -14.19 -8.01 -3.04
CA ARG A 111 -14.17 -9.08 -4.06
C ARG A 111 -14.13 -8.54 -5.49
N GLU A 112 -14.91 -7.50 -5.77
CA GLU A 112 -14.90 -6.85 -7.10
C GLU A 112 -13.54 -6.21 -7.39
N LEU A 113 -12.88 -5.64 -6.37
CA LEU A 113 -11.55 -5.07 -6.47
C LEU A 113 -10.48 -6.14 -6.71
N LEU A 114 -10.55 -7.29 -6.03
CA LEU A 114 -9.69 -8.45 -6.29
C LEU A 114 -9.84 -8.92 -7.74
N ALA A 115 -11.07 -9.11 -8.20
CA ALA A 115 -11.34 -9.51 -9.59
C ALA A 115 -10.84 -8.47 -10.61
N LEU A 116 -10.85 -7.18 -10.28
CA LEU A 116 -10.25 -6.13 -11.12
C LEU A 116 -8.74 -6.28 -11.15
N ALA A 117 -8.09 -6.45 -10.01
CA ALA A 117 -6.65 -6.62 -9.90
C ALA A 117 -6.18 -7.87 -10.68
N GLU A 118 -6.87 -8.99 -10.56
CA GLU A 118 -6.60 -10.22 -11.33
C GLU A 118 -6.69 -9.98 -12.85
N ARG A 119 -7.77 -9.34 -13.31
CA ARG A 119 -7.94 -9.03 -14.76
C ARG A 119 -6.88 -8.11 -15.30
N THR A 120 -6.45 -7.12 -14.52
CA THR A 120 -5.41 -6.16 -14.95
C THR A 120 -3.99 -6.69 -14.75
N GLY A 121 -3.83 -7.81 -14.04
CA GLY A 121 -2.52 -8.37 -13.70
C GLY A 121 -1.73 -7.46 -12.76
N LEU A 122 -2.42 -6.86 -11.76
CA LEU A 122 -1.85 -6.05 -10.70
C LEU A 122 -2.00 -6.78 -9.37
N TYR A 123 -0.99 -6.67 -8.52
CA TYR A 123 -1.08 -7.13 -7.14
C TYR A 123 -1.52 -5.99 -6.22
N LEU A 124 -2.23 -6.32 -5.16
CA LEU A 124 -2.68 -5.37 -4.15
C LEU A 124 -1.83 -5.47 -2.88
N ASP A 125 -1.35 -4.35 -2.44
CA ASP A 125 -0.85 -4.11 -1.10
C ASP A 125 -2.01 -3.46 -0.32
N LEU A 126 -2.68 -4.24 0.54
CA LEU A 126 -3.85 -3.78 1.28
C LEU A 126 -3.42 -3.23 2.64
N THR A 127 -3.38 -1.90 2.73
CA THR A 127 -3.18 -1.18 4.00
C THR A 127 -4.50 -1.03 4.72
N GLY A 128 -4.65 -1.67 5.87
CA GLY A 128 -5.90 -1.68 6.63
C GLY A 128 -6.01 -0.62 7.71
N LEU A 129 -7.13 -0.67 8.40
CA LEU A 129 -7.43 0.12 9.60
C LEU A 129 -7.37 1.64 9.37
N GLY A 130 -7.57 2.11 8.13
CA GLY A 130 -7.53 3.53 7.80
C GLY A 130 -8.58 4.33 8.57
N CYS A 131 -8.14 5.37 9.26
CA CYS A 131 -8.98 6.33 9.99
C CYS A 131 -8.54 7.76 9.64
N TYR A 132 -8.43 8.04 8.34
CA TYR A 132 -7.81 9.25 7.83
C TYR A 132 -8.66 10.50 8.05
N HIS A 133 -9.98 10.38 8.05
CA HIS A 133 -10.92 11.46 8.33
C HIS A 133 -11.62 11.21 9.66
N LYS A 134 -11.47 12.12 10.61
CA LYS A 134 -12.06 11.97 11.96
C LYS A 134 -13.57 11.79 11.93
N GLN A 135 -14.27 12.45 11.02
CA GLN A 135 -15.74 12.35 10.87
C GLN A 135 -16.21 10.97 10.43
N ASP A 136 -15.34 10.17 9.78
CA ASP A 136 -15.67 8.84 9.28
C ASP A 136 -15.34 7.74 10.29
N VAL A 137 -14.74 8.10 11.42
CA VAL A 137 -14.47 7.18 12.52
C VAL A 137 -15.76 6.90 13.27
N PRO A 138 -16.18 5.63 13.42
CA PRO A 138 -17.38 5.30 14.16
C PRO A 138 -17.30 5.74 15.62
N ALA A 139 -18.34 6.38 16.14
CA ALA A 139 -18.38 6.85 17.52
C ALA A 139 -18.15 5.72 18.55
N TRP A 140 -18.62 4.51 18.25
CA TRP A 140 -18.40 3.33 19.09
C TRP A 140 -16.92 2.94 19.15
N TYR A 141 -16.15 3.14 18.06
CA TYR A 141 -14.72 2.84 18.00
C TYR A 141 -13.91 3.81 18.88
N ASP A 142 -14.28 5.07 18.89
CA ASP A 142 -13.70 6.07 19.79
C ASP A 142 -13.92 5.74 21.28
N ALA A 143 -15.04 5.10 21.60
CA ALA A 143 -15.40 4.75 22.98
C ALA A 143 -14.67 3.51 23.52
N LEU A 144 -14.02 2.72 22.65
CA LEU A 144 -13.30 1.51 23.04
C LEU A 144 -12.01 1.81 23.81
N ASN A 145 -11.70 1.00 24.81
CA ASN A 145 -10.36 0.97 25.40
C ASN A 145 -9.35 0.30 24.44
N ASP A 146 -8.07 0.35 24.77
CA ASP A 146 -7.00 -0.15 23.90
C ASP A 146 -7.19 -1.63 23.54
N GLN A 147 -7.51 -2.50 24.50
CA GLN A 147 -7.73 -3.93 24.25
C GLN A 147 -8.94 -4.16 23.34
N GLN A 148 -10.07 -3.55 23.62
CA GLN A 148 -11.27 -3.65 22.79
C GLN A 148 -11.04 -3.12 21.38
N ARG A 149 -10.23 -2.07 21.23
CA ARG A 149 -9.86 -1.54 19.90
C ARG A 149 -9.01 -2.55 19.13
N TRP A 150 -8.04 -3.20 19.78
CA TRP A 150 -7.23 -4.26 19.14
C TRP A 150 -8.08 -5.47 18.75
N GLU A 151 -9.05 -5.86 19.57
CA GLU A 151 -10.00 -6.93 19.25
C GLU A 151 -10.85 -6.58 18.02
N ALA A 152 -11.39 -5.36 17.96
CA ALA A 152 -12.14 -4.88 16.79
C ALA A 152 -11.27 -4.82 15.53
N GLN A 153 -10.00 -4.42 15.65
CA GLN A 153 -9.03 -4.44 14.55
C GLN A 153 -8.71 -5.87 14.10
N ALA A 154 -8.65 -6.82 15.02
CA ALA A 154 -8.46 -8.24 14.70
C ALA A 154 -9.67 -8.81 13.95
N HIS A 155 -10.90 -8.45 14.34
CA HIS A 155 -12.12 -8.84 13.60
C HIS A 155 -12.16 -8.26 12.18
N PHE A 156 -11.74 -6.98 12.02
CA PHE A 156 -11.58 -6.38 10.70
C PHE A 156 -10.62 -7.21 9.83
N TRP A 157 -9.43 -7.51 10.34
CA TRP A 157 -8.42 -8.24 9.59
C TRP A 157 -8.82 -9.70 9.31
N SER A 158 -9.50 -10.39 10.25
CA SER A 158 -10.06 -11.72 9.99
C SER A 158 -11.04 -11.68 8.83
N ALA A 159 -11.97 -10.71 8.81
CA ALA A 159 -12.96 -10.57 7.74
C ALA A 159 -12.31 -10.25 6.38
N VAL A 160 -11.34 -9.34 6.34
CA VAL A 160 -10.61 -8.98 5.13
C VAL A 160 -9.79 -10.18 4.62
N ALA A 161 -9.01 -10.82 5.49
CA ALA A 161 -8.18 -11.96 5.13
C ALA A 161 -9.01 -13.13 4.61
N LYS A 162 -10.12 -13.47 5.26
CA LYS A 162 -11.07 -14.48 4.79
C LYS A 162 -11.58 -14.20 3.39
N GLN A 163 -11.80 -12.92 3.08
CA GLN A 163 -12.30 -12.50 1.77
C GLN A 163 -11.23 -12.60 0.68
N CYS A 164 -9.97 -12.41 1.04
CA CYS A 164 -8.83 -12.37 0.13
C CYS A 164 -8.13 -13.73 -0.04
N ALA A 165 -8.33 -14.68 0.87
CA ALA A 165 -7.51 -15.90 1.03
C ALA A 165 -7.31 -16.74 -0.25
N GLU A 166 -8.27 -16.73 -1.17
CA GLU A 166 -8.20 -17.52 -2.41
C GLU A 166 -7.80 -16.70 -3.66
N SER A 167 -7.56 -15.38 -3.52
CA SER A 167 -7.18 -14.54 -4.65
C SER A 167 -5.66 -14.39 -4.73
N PRO A 168 -5.01 -14.76 -5.84
CA PRO A 168 -3.57 -14.54 -6.00
C PRO A 168 -3.19 -13.06 -6.16
N ALA A 169 -4.18 -12.16 -6.30
CA ALA A 169 -3.93 -10.74 -6.52
C ALA A 169 -3.44 -9.98 -5.27
N ILE A 170 -3.40 -10.62 -4.10
CA ILE A 170 -2.83 -9.96 -2.92
C ILE A 170 -1.32 -10.16 -2.89
N PHE A 171 -0.57 -9.04 -2.88
CA PHE A 171 0.85 -9.05 -2.55
C PHE A 171 1.03 -9.20 -1.05
N CYS A 172 0.37 -8.34 -0.28
CA CYS A 172 0.47 -8.36 1.18
C CYS A 172 -0.72 -7.69 1.86
N TYR A 173 -0.82 -7.97 3.16
CA TYR A 173 -1.58 -7.18 4.13
C TYR A 173 -0.61 -6.26 4.86
N ASP A 174 -0.74 -4.96 4.70
CA ASP A 174 -0.10 -3.94 5.53
C ASP A 174 -1.03 -3.61 6.70
N LEU A 175 -0.61 -3.97 7.90
CA LEU A 175 -1.48 -3.96 9.08
C LEU A 175 -2.05 -2.58 9.39
N MET A 176 -1.31 -1.52 9.17
CA MET A 176 -1.74 -0.13 9.36
C MET A 176 -0.70 0.84 8.80
N ASN A 177 -1.17 1.92 8.21
CA ASN A 177 -0.32 3.05 7.84
C ASN A 177 0.24 3.75 9.07
N GLU A 178 1.56 3.85 9.17
CA GLU A 178 2.29 4.65 10.16
C GLU A 178 1.80 4.51 11.62
N PRO A 179 1.67 3.27 12.15
CA PRO A 179 1.28 3.10 13.54
C PRO A 179 2.39 3.55 14.50
N VAL A 180 1.97 4.09 15.65
CA VAL A 180 2.91 4.49 16.71
C VAL A 180 2.41 4.11 18.11
N VAL A 181 3.36 3.80 18.97
CA VAL A 181 3.16 3.76 20.44
C VAL A 181 3.74 5.06 20.98
N HIS A 182 2.87 6.02 21.33
CA HIS A 182 3.34 7.30 21.82
C HIS A 182 3.86 7.22 23.26
N GLY A 183 4.59 8.26 23.70
CA GLY A 183 5.00 8.43 25.09
C GLY A 183 3.95 9.13 25.94
N GLY A 184 3.89 8.76 27.21
CA GLY A 184 2.97 9.34 28.17
C GLY A 184 1.53 8.89 27.97
N LYS A 185 0.63 9.49 28.74
CA LYS A 185 -0.80 9.18 28.72
C LYS A 185 -1.53 10.15 27.80
N LYS A 186 -2.40 9.62 26.94
CA LYS A 186 -3.34 10.37 26.10
C LYS A 186 -4.77 10.24 26.64
N GLN A 187 -5.66 11.11 26.21
CA GLN A 187 -7.03 11.14 26.72
C GLN A 187 -8.06 10.92 25.60
N GLY A 188 -9.19 10.32 25.97
CA GLY A 188 -10.37 10.23 25.15
C GLY A 188 -10.11 9.63 23.78
N THR A 189 -10.37 10.40 22.73
CA THR A 189 -10.26 10.00 21.34
C THR A 189 -8.93 10.41 20.69
N ASP A 190 -7.91 10.78 21.46
CA ASP A 190 -6.61 11.30 20.98
C ASP A 190 -5.68 10.18 20.45
N TRP A 191 -6.23 9.18 19.79
CA TRP A 191 -5.47 8.11 19.17
C TRP A 191 -5.10 8.38 17.69
N LEU A 192 -5.65 9.43 17.08
CA LEU A 192 -5.17 9.93 15.79
C LEU A 192 -3.98 10.87 15.97
N GLY A 193 -3.00 10.77 15.10
CA GLY A 193 -1.88 11.70 15.00
C GLY A 193 -2.31 13.09 14.52
N PRO A 194 -1.39 14.06 14.46
CA PRO A 194 -1.67 15.36 13.86
C PRO A 194 -2.16 15.21 12.40
N GLY A 195 -3.14 16.04 12.01
CA GLY A 195 -3.62 16.07 10.64
C GLY A 195 -2.59 16.73 9.70
N PHE A 196 -2.46 16.17 8.50
CA PHE A 196 -1.68 16.77 7.40
C PHE A 196 -2.50 16.69 6.11
N GLY A 197 -2.65 17.81 5.41
CA GLY A 197 -3.47 17.85 4.19
C GLY A 197 -4.94 17.42 4.38
N GLY A 198 -5.49 17.61 5.60
CA GLY A 198 -6.86 17.22 5.93
C GLY A 198 -7.02 15.74 6.36
N LYS A 199 -5.94 14.95 6.36
CA LYS A 199 -5.95 13.52 6.70
C LYS A 199 -5.04 13.22 7.90
N HIS A 200 -5.39 12.19 8.69
CA HIS A 200 -4.60 11.68 9.82
C HIS A 200 -3.85 10.42 9.39
N PHE A 201 -2.61 10.56 8.94
CA PHE A 201 -1.81 9.43 8.44
C PHE A 201 -1.22 8.57 9.55
N VAL A 202 -0.87 9.18 10.68
CA VAL A 202 -0.29 8.50 11.85
C VAL A 202 -1.38 8.14 12.85
N GLN A 203 -1.40 6.89 13.31
CA GLN A 203 -2.37 6.42 14.29
C GLN A 203 -1.65 5.84 15.52
N ARG A 204 -2.19 6.16 16.71
CA ARG A 204 -1.70 5.58 17.97
C ARG A 204 -2.43 4.30 18.28
N ILE A 205 -1.70 3.21 18.44
CA ILE A 205 -2.28 1.89 18.75
C ILE A 205 -2.70 1.74 20.21
N THR A 206 -2.30 2.67 21.07
CA THR A 206 -2.66 2.72 22.50
C THR A 206 -2.75 4.18 22.96
N LEU A 207 -3.62 4.46 23.92
CA LEU A 207 -3.73 5.75 24.60
C LEU A 207 -2.99 5.77 25.93
N SER A 208 -2.67 4.61 26.48
CA SER A 208 -1.99 4.49 27.76
C SER A 208 -1.01 3.31 27.72
N PRO A 209 0.25 3.53 27.31
CA PRO A 209 1.24 2.46 27.23
C PRO A 209 1.58 1.85 28.58
N ALA A 210 1.07 2.42 29.68
CA ALA A 210 1.42 2.06 31.05
C ALA A 210 2.94 2.10 31.27
N GLU A 211 3.49 1.12 32.03
CA GLU A 211 4.94 1.01 32.27
C GLU A 211 5.63 0.04 31.30
N LYS A 212 4.90 -0.50 30.31
CA LYS A 212 5.47 -1.45 29.35
C LYS A 212 6.37 -0.73 28.35
N PRO A 213 7.51 -1.33 27.96
CA PRO A 213 8.33 -0.82 26.87
C PRO A 213 7.51 -0.74 25.57
N ARG A 214 7.63 0.38 24.86
CA ARG A 214 6.88 0.62 23.61
C ARG A 214 7.03 -0.48 22.58
N PRO A 215 8.26 -1.03 22.33
CA PRO A 215 8.41 -2.10 21.35
C PRO A 215 7.69 -3.41 21.75
N GLU A 216 7.50 -3.66 23.02
CA GLU A 216 6.73 -4.82 23.48
C GLU A 216 5.23 -4.65 23.22
N ILE A 217 4.72 -3.41 23.37
CA ILE A 217 3.32 -3.08 23.04
C ILE A 217 3.11 -3.23 21.53
N ALA A 218 4.00 -2.68 20.70
CA ALA A 218 3.94 -2.79 19.26
C ALA A 218 3.98 -4.26 18.79
N ALA A 219 4.90 -5.06 19.33
CA ALA A 219 5.00 -6.48 19.02
C ALA A 219 3.74 -7.27 19.43
N ALA A 220 3.17 -6.98 20.61
CA ALA A 220 1.94 -7.62 21.06
C ALA A 220 0.74 -7.27 20.17
N TRP A 221 0.63 -6.01 19.72
CA TRP A 221 -0.38 -5.57 18.78
C TRP A 221 -0.24 -6.29 17.44
N ILE A 222 0.95 -6.30 16.83
CA ILE A 222 1.22 -7.02 15.57
C ILE A 222 0.83 -8.49 15.72
N LYS A 223 1.30 -9.17 16.79
CA LYS A 223 1.00 -10.57 17.03
C LYS A 223 -0.51 -10.86 17.10
N THR A 224 -1.27 -9.95 17.69
CA THR A 224 -2.74 -10.05 17.77
C THR A 224 -3.36 -10.04 16.38
N LEU A 225 -2.96 -9.09 15.52
CA LEU A 225 -3.52 -8.95 14.17
C LEU A 225 -3.02 -10.06 13.24
N VAL A 226 -1.73 -10.38 13.27
CA VAL A 226 -1.15 -11.49 12.49
C VAL A 226 -1.86 -12.80 12.82
N LYS A 227 -2.13 -13.08 14.10
CA LYS A 227 -2.88 -14.28 14.52
C LYS A 227 -4.28 -14.29 13.88
N ALA A 228 -5.00 -13.18 13.86
CA ALA A 228 -6.33 -13.10 13.26
C ALA A 228 -6.29 -13.35 11.74
N ILE A 229 -5.33 -12.75 11.04
CA ILE A 229 -5.11 -13.00 9.60
C ILE A 229 -4.78 -14.46 9.35
N ARG A 230 -3.81 -15.04 10.07
CA ARG A 230 -3.32 -16.41 9.84
C ARG A 230 -4.34 -17.51 10.14
N GLN A 231 -5.41 -17.20 10.88
CA GLN A 231 -6.54 -18.10 11.06
C GLN A 231 -7.36 -18.28 9.76
N GLU A 232 -7.38 -17.26 8.92
CA GLU A 232 -8.15 -17.23 7.68
C GLU A 232 -7.26 -17.42 6.44
N ASP A 233 -6.02 -16.94 6.49
CA ASP A 233 -5.09 -16.90 5.37
C ASP A 233 -3.67 -17.22 5.80
N SER A 234 -3.16 -18.35 5.33
CA SER A 234 -1.81 -18.81 5.63
C SER A 234 -0.77 -18.46 4.55
N ARG A 235 -1.17 -17.85 3.42
CA ARG A 235 -0.35 -17.69 2.22
C ARG A 235 0.19 -16.28 2.04
N HIS A 236 -0.69 -15.28 2.07
CA HIS A 236 -0.31 -13.92 1.75
C HIS A 236 0.67 -13.34 2.76
N LEU A 237 1.53 -12.47 2.27
CA LEU A 237 2.56 -11.82 3.08
C LEU A 237 1.94 -10.76 4.00
N ILE A 238 2.56 -10.54 5.14
CA ILE A 238 2.11 -9.55 6.14
C ILE A 238 3.27 -8.62 6.46
N THR A 239 2.96 -7.33 6.47
CA THR A 239 3.87 -6.25 6.85
C THR A 239 3.16 -5.18 7.68
N VAL A 240 3.87 -4.10 8.00
CA VAL A 240 3.33 -2.87 8.59
C VAL A 240 4.11 -1.66 8.08
N GLY A 241 3.40 -0.61 7.64
CA GLY A 241 3.98 0.62 7.10
C GLY A 241 4.67 1.43 8.18
N MET A 242 6.00 1.31 8.32
CA MET A 242 6.78 1.96 9.37
C MET A 242 7.30 3.33 8.94
N VAL A 243 7.38 4.23 9.91
CA VAL A 243 7.99 5.56 9.75
C VAL A 243 9.50 5.52 9.93
N PRO A 244 10.29 6.44 9.34
CA PRO A 244 11.76 6.44 9.46
C PRO A 244 12.27 6.54 10.90
N TRP A 245 11.53 7.22 11.78
CA TRP A 245 11.90 7.33 13.20
C TRP A 245 11.58 6.08 14.04
N SER A 246 11.14 4.99 13.41
CA SER A 246 11.08 3.67 14.04
C SER A 246 12.45 3.10 14.43
N LEU A 247 13.52 3.66 13.88
CA LEU A 247 14.90 3.38 14.34
C LEU A 247 15.24 4.02 15.69
N GLU A 248 14.32 4.79 16.28
CA GLU A 248 14.45 5.46 17.57
C GLU A 248 15.70 6.34 17.70
N ARG A 249 16.12 6.93 16.60
CA ARG A 249 17.22 7.89 16.53
C ARG A 249 16.74 9.32 16.82
N LYS A 250 17.66 10.20 17.25
CA LYS A 250 17.40 11.64 17.45
C LYS A 250 16.23 11.94 18.43
N GLY A 251 15.98 11.05 19.40
CA GLY A 251 14.95 11.27 20.43
C GLY A 251 13.50 11.03 19.98
N LEU A 252 13.26 10.71 18.72
CA LEU A 252 11.97 10.28 18.22
C LEU A 252 11.80 8.77 18.41
N GLN A 253 10.61 8.35 18.81
CA GLN A 253 10.31 6.94 19.08
C GLN A 253 8.89 6.61 18.61
N SER A 254 8.79 5.66 17.68
CA SER A 254 7.48 5.11 17.26
C SER A 254 7.07 3.90 18.12
N GLY A 255 8.01 3.20 18.72
CA GLY A 255 7.81 1.89 19.33
C GLY A 255 7.88 0.73 18.33
N PHE A 256 7.85 0.98 17.03
CA PHE A 256 7.91 -0.05 15.98
C PHE A 256 9.35 -0.32 15.55
N VAL A 257 10.20 -0.68 16.49
CA VAL A 257 11.63 -0.98 16.24
C VAL A 257 11.74 -2.24 15.37
N PRO A 258 12.36 -2.17 14.17
CA PRO A 258 12.34 -3.26 13.18
C PRO A 258 12.77 -4.61 13.73
N GLU A 259 13.85 -4.68 14.53
CA GLU A 259 14.37 -5.91 15.11
C GLU A 259 13.40 -6.54 16.13
N LYS A 260 12.52 -5.73 16.74
CA LYS A 260 11.54 -6.20 17.73
C LYS A 260 10.23 -6.62 17.11
N VAL A 261 9.72 -5.80 16.17
CA VAL A 261 8.41 -6.05 15.54
C VAL A 261 8.50 -6.96 14.33
N GLY A 262 9.63 -6.99 13.64
CA GLY A 262 9.82 -7.75 12.41
C GLY A 262 9.78 -9.26 12.56
N GLN A 263 9.79 -9.81 13.78
CA GLN A 263 9.74 -11.26 14.01
C GLN A 263 8.41 -11.87 13.54
N GLU A 264 7.32 -11.16 13.72
CA GLU A 264 5.97 -11.61 13.36
C GLU A 264 5.59 -11.23 11.90
N LEU A 265 6.39 -10.40 11.24
CA LEU A 265 6.15 -9.93 9.86
C LEU A 265 6.91 -10.79 8.85
N ASP A 266 6.38 -10.95 7.64
CA ASP A 266 7.06 -11.67 6.56
C ASP A 266 8.19 -10.82 5.94
N PHE A 267 7.99 -9.53 5.80
CA PHE A 267 8.96 -8.58 5.30
C PHE A 267 8.80 -7.22 5.97
N ILE A 268 9.71 -6.31 5.71
CA ILE A 268 9.76 -4.99 6.34
C ILE A 268 9.36 -3.91 5.32
N CYS A 269 8.52 -2.98 5.75
CA CYS A 269 8.20 -1.77 5.00
C CYS A 269 8.66 -0.51 5.73
N VAL A 270 9.02 0.52 4.96
CA VAL A 270 9.32 1.84 5.47
C VAL A 270 8.85 2.92 4.50
N HIS A 271 8.32 4.03 5.04
CA HIS A 271 7.99 5.24 4.30
C HIS A 271 9.19 6.16 4.34
N LEU A 272 9.88 6.33 3.22
CA LEU A 272 11.14 7.07 3.20
C LEU A 272 11.20 8.05 2.02
N TYR A 273 11.25 9.33 2.35
CA TYR A 273 11.31 10.43 1.40
C TYR A 273 12.68 11.11 1.51
N PRO A 274 13.55 11.01 0.48
CA PRO A 274 14.86 11.64 0.53
C PRO A 274 14.74 13.16 0.54
N GLU A 275 15.61 13.81 1.31
CA GLU A 275 15.70 15.27 1.37
C GLU A 275 16.87 15.79 0.54
N LYS A 276 16.75 17.01 0.03
CA LYS A 276 17.80 17.68 -0.76
C LYS A 276 19.11 17.76 0.01
N GLY A 277 20.17 17.31 -0.62
CA GLY A 277 21.51 17.26 -0.01
C GLY A 277 21.71 16.13 1.00
N ASN A 278 20.73 15.28 1.25
CA ASN A 278 20.74 14.25 2.31
C ASN A 278 20.44 12.83 1.82
N VAL A 279 20.75 12.50 0.57
CA VAL A 279 20.56 11.13 0.02
C VAL A 279 21.31 10.10 0.88
N ALA A 280 22.53 10.39 1.29
CA ALA A 280 23.34 9.49 2.13
C ALA A 280 22.66 9.19 3.49
N GLU A 281 21.99 10.16 4.11
CA GLU A 281 21.24 9.96 5.36
C GLU A 281 20.02 9.07 5.13
N ALA A 282 19.33 9.22 3.99
CA ALA A 282 18.23 8.36 3.62
C ALA A 282 18.69 6.90 3.42
N ILE A 283 19.84 6.69 2.77
CA ILE A 283 20.42 5.34 2.60
C ILE A 283 20.87 4.75 3.95
N GLU A 284 21.49 5.52 4.83
CA GLU A 284 21.88 5.06 6.17
C GLU A 284 20.64 4.75 7.04
N THR A 285 19.55 5.49 6.83
CA THR A 285 18.27 5.18 7.45
C THR A 285 17.73 3.85 6.93
N LEU A 286 17.68 3.67 5.62
CA LEU A 286 17.21 2.42 4.99
C LEU A 286 18.02 1.20 5.47
N LYS A 287 19.33 1.33 5.58
CA LYS A 287 20.21 0.30 6.13
C LYS A 287 19.82 -0.13 7.56
N GLY A 288 19.32 0.80 8.38
CA GLY A 288 18.83 0.49 9.72
C GLY A 288 17.58 -0.39 9.75
N PHE A 289 16.84 -0.49 8.65
CA PHE A 289 15.69 -1.38 8.51
C PHE A 289 16.07 -2.78 7.96
N ASP A 290 17.31 -2.99 7.51
CA ASP A 290 17.76 -4.29 7.01
C ASP A 290 18.03 -5.27 8.16
N ILE A 291 17.02 -6.00 8.56
CA ILE A 291 17.08 -7.03 9.61
C ILE A 291 17.18 -8.47 9.06
N GLY A 292 17.56 -8.62 7.80
CA GLY A 292 17.68 -9.94 7.19
C GLY A 292 16.41 -10.46 6.52
N LYS A 293 15.38 -9.62 6.38
CA LYS A 293 14.14 -9.87 5.62
C LYS A 293 14.09 -9.00 4.38
N PRO A 294 13.24 -9.29 3.37
CA PRO A 294 13.01 -8.35 2.29
C PRO A 294 12.57 -7.00 2.84
N LEU A 295 13.03 -5.92 2.24
CA LEU A 295 12.71 -4.55 2.64
C LEU A 295 12.05 -3.83 1.46
N VAL A 296 10.87 -3.25 1.66
CA VAL A 296 10.16 -2.46 0.66
C VAL A 296 10.09 -1.01 1.11
N ILE A 297 10.44 -0.09 0.22
CA ILE A 297 10.12 1.33 0.41
C ILE A 297 8.69 1.51 -0.08
N GLU A 298 7.75 1.51 0.85
CA GLU A 298 6.31 1.44 0.58
C GLU A 298 5.69 2.80 0.27
N GLU A 299 6.39 3.86 0.69
CA GLU A 299 6.09 5.22 0.25
C GLU A 299 7.37 5.98 -0.03
N THR A 300 7.46 6.54 -1.23
CA THR A 300 8.54 7.46 -1.61
C THR A 300 8.11 8.39 -2.73
N PHE A 301 8.66 9.60 -2.73
CA PHE A 301 8.38 10.62 -3.74
C PHE A 301 9.43 11.74 -3.65
N PRO A 302 9.77 12.46 -4.74
CA PRO A 302 10.69 13.59 -4.69
C PRO A 302 10.03 14.85 -4.07
N LEU A 303 9.48 14.69 -2.86
CA LEU A 303 8.74 15.75 -2.16
C LEU A 303 9.66 16.92 -1.76
N LYS A 304 10.88 16.59 -1.29
CA LYS A 304 11.85 17.54 -0.78
C LYS A 304 13.22 17.41 -1.44
N SER A 305 13.38 16.58 -2.45
CA SER A 305 14.61 16.35 -3.20
C SER A 305 14.45 16.80 -4.66
N THR A 306 15.58 16.99 -5.35
CA THR A 306 15.56 17.17 -6.80
C THR A 306 15.27 15.83 -7.49
N PRO A 307 14.79 15.83 -8.75
CA PRO A 307 14.62 14.58 -9.51
C PRO A 307 15.90 13.75 -9.62
N GLN A 308 17.05 14.40 -9.75
CA GLN A 308 18.37 13.76 -9.83
C GLN A 308 18.75 13.08 -8.50
N GLU A 309 18.57 13.77 -7.38
CA GLU A 309 18.82 13.20 -6.05
C GLU A 309 17.85 12.05 -5.75
N PHE A 310 16.60 12.16 -6.20
CA PHE A 310 15.62 11.09 -6.07
C PHE A 310 16.02 9.85 -6.88
N GLU A 311 16.46 10.03 -8.13
CA GLU A 311 16.97 8.92 -8.95
C GLU A 311 18.21 8.28 -8.30
N GLN A 312 19.14 9.09 -7.79
CA GLN A 312 20.30 8.63 -7.03
C GLN A 312 19.87 7.79 -5.82
N PHE A 313 18.92 8.29 -5.02
CA PHE A 313 18.36 7.56 -3.88
C PHE A 313 17.79 6.21 -4.28
N LEU A 314 16.95 6.15 -5.31
CA LEU A 314 16.39 4.90 -5.78
C LEU A 314 17.47 3.91 -6.21
N LEU A 315 18.52 4.38 -6.93
CA LEU A 315 19.62 3.53 -7.38
C LEU A 315 20.47 2.99 -6.21
N GLU A 316 20.83 3.84 -5.27
CA GLU A 316 21.63 3.46 -4.11
C GLU A 316 20.83 2.56 -3.14
N SER A 317 19.51 2.78 -3.02
CA SER A 317 18.62 1.97 -2.17
C SER A 317 18.54 0.49 -2.59
N ARG A 318 18.84 0.17 -3.87
CA ARG A 318 18.82 -1.22 -4.40
C ARG A 318 19.69 -2.22 -3.64
N GLN A 319 20.68 -1.75 -2.89
CA GLN A 319 21.51 -2.62 -2.07
C GLN A 319 20.78 -3.15 -0.82
N TYR A 320 19.66 -2.51 -0.42
CA TYR A 320 18.85 -2.88 0.74
C TYR A 320 17.40 -3.20 0.36
N ALA A 321 16.82 -2.40 -0.54
CA ALA A 321 15.41 -2.51 -0.92
C ALA A 321 15.19 -3.56 -2.01
N ALA A 322 14.12 -4.33 -1.82
CA ALA A 322 13.60 -5.33 -2.75
C ALA A 322 12.40 -4.82 -3.57
N GLY A 323 11.87 -3.63 -3.27
CA GLY A 323 10.75 -3.03 -3.95
C GLY A 323 10.52 -1.57 -3.60
N TRP A 324 9.75 -0.87 -4.45
CA TRP A 324 9.46 0.55 -4.31
C TRP A 324 8.02 0.84 -4.72
N ILE A 325 7.28 1.54 -3.87
CA ILE A 325 5.91 2.00 -4.13
C ILE A 325 5.90 3.52 -4.01
N GLY A 326 5.55 4.20 -5.10
CA GLY A 326 5.57 5.66 -5.17
C GLY A 326 4.34 6.29 -4.52
N PHE A 327 4.50 7.38 -3.84
CA PHE A 327 3.42 8.19 -3.28
C PHE A 327 3.23 9.47 -4.10
N TYR A 328 2.18 9.61 -4.91
CA TYR A 328 1.12 8.67 -5.18
C TYR A 328 0.65 8.80 -6.63
N TRP A 329 -0.25 7.91 -7.06
CA TRP A 329 -1.01 8.06 -8.30
C TRP A 329 -2.39 8.65 -7.93
N GLY A 330 -2.69 9.84 -8.40
CA GLY A 330 -3.94 10.54 -8.03
C GLY A 330 -4.79 10.97 -9.22
N LYS A 331 -4.20 11.00 -10.44
CA LYS A 331 -4.87 11.31 -11.70
C LYS A 331 -4.10 10.67 -12.85
N THR A 332 -4.76 10.49 -13.97
CA THR A 332 -4.12 10.05 -15.20
C THR A 332 -3.06 11.02 -15.68
N LEU A 333 -2.08 10.51 -16.42
CA LEU A 333 -1.06 11.36 -17.04
C LEU A 333 -1.69 12.43 -17.96
N GLN A 334 -2.78 12.07 -18.65
CA GLN A 334 -3.52 13.00 -19.51
C GLN A 334 -4.17 14.12 -18.68
N GLU A 335 -4.88 13.80 -17.61
CA GLU A 335 -5.49 14.80 -16.72
C GLU A 335 -4.45 15.78 -16.17
N TYR A 336 -3.28 15.29 -15.73
CA TYR A 336 -2.21 16.18 -15.28
C TYR A 336 -1.65 17.08 -16.39
N ARG A 337 -1.55 16.60 -17.63
CA ARG A 337 -1.09 17.41 -18.77
C ARG A 337 -2.11 18.48 -19.19
N GLU A 338 -3.39 18.23 -18.98
CA GLU A 338 -4.46 19.21 -19.26
C GLU A 338 -4.54 20.32 -18.20
N GLU A 339 -4.11 20.05 -16.98
CA GLU A 339 -4.04 21.03 -15.91
C GLU A 339 -2.83 21.95 -16.07
N LYS A 340 -3.07 23.26 -16.21
CA LYS A 340 -1.99 24.27 -16.36
C LYS A 340 -1.47 24.76 -15.00
N THR A 341 -1.06 23.83 -14.12
CA THR A 341 -0.51 24.13 -12.79
C THR A 341 0.88 23.56 -12.62
N ILE A 342 1.71 24.19 -11.77
CA ILE A 342 3.05 23.68 -11.43
C ILE A 342 2.93 22.28 -10.79
N ARG A 343 1.95 22.09 -9.91
CA ARG A 343 1.70 20.80 -9.27
C ARG A 343 1.44 19.71 -10.30
N ALA A 344 0.55 19.96 -11.25
CA ALA A 344 0.22 18.98 -12.28
C ALA A 344 1.43 18.65 -13.16
N ALA A 345 2.24 19.63 -13.53
CA ALA A 345 3.47 19.39 -14.28
C ALA A 345 4.49 18.54 -13.50
N LEU A 346 4.63 18.75 -12.18
CA LEU A 346 5.47 17.91 -11.33
C LEU A 346 4.94 16.47 -11.25
N MET A 347 3.63 16.29 -11.10
CA MET A 347 3.01 14.96 -11.04
C MET A 347 3.10 14.23 -12.38
N ALA A 348 2.88 14.91 -13.51
CA ALA A 348 3.09 14.33 -14.82
C ALA A 348 4.54 13.87 -15.02
N GLY A 349 5.51 14.73 -14.66
CA GLY A 349 6.94 14.37 -14.71
C GLY A 349 7.30 13.18 -13.81
N TRP A 350 6.63 13.05 -12.66
CA TRP A 350 6.76 11.90 -11.77
C TRP A 350 6.25 10.61 -12.42
N LEU A 351 5.06 10.61 -13.01
CA LEU A 351 4.50 9.43 -13.67
C LEU A 351 5.36 9.00 -14.89
N GLU A 352 5.86 9.96 -15.67
CA GLU A 352 6.80 9.69 -16.78
C GLU A 352 8.13 9.10 -16.29
N PHE A 353 8.68 9.64 -15.20
CA PHE A 353 9.87 9.09 -14.55
C PHE A 353 9.64 7.65 -14.08
N PHE A 354 8.51 7.39 -13.43
CA PHE A 354 8.13 6.06 -12.95
C PHE A 354 8.04 5.06 -14.10
N GLN A 355 7.33 5.40 -15.16
CA GLN A 355 7.18 4.58 -16.34
C GLN A 355 8.53 4.24 -17.00
N LYS A 356 9.35 5.25 -17.19
CA LYS A 356 10.68 5.12 -17.82
C LYS A 356 11.62 4.21 -17.03
N ASN A 357 11.58 4.26 -15.72
CA ASN A 357 12.51 3.56 -14.85
C ASN A 357 12.04 2.14 -14.44
N GLY A 358 10.73 1.83 -14.54
CA GLY A 358 10.18 0.55 -14.14
C GLY A 358 10.93 -0.68 -14.65
N PRO A 359 11.23 -0.81 -15.94
CA PRO A 359 11.98 -1.97 -16.48
C PRO A 359 13.35 -2.14 -15.80
N ARG A 360 14.10 -1.05 -15.62
CA ARG A 360 15.42 -1.06 -14.98
C ARG A 360 15.38 -1.56 -13.54
N PHE A 361 14.35 -1.17 -12.75
CA PHE A 361 14.22 -1.57 -11.36
C PHE A 361 13.67 -2.98 -11.21
N LYS A 362 12.75 -3.40 -12.06
CA LYS A 362 12.23 -4.77 -12.09
C LYS A 362 13.21 -5.78 -12.67
N GLY A 363 14.26 -5.33 -13.37
CA GLY A 363 15.22 -6.20 -14.03
C GLY A 363 14.66 -6.80 -15.32
N GLU A 364 13.73 -6.12 -15.95
CA GLU A 364 13.19 -6.42 -17.27
C GLU A 364 14.17 -5.93 -18.36
N PRO A 365 14.25 -6.64 -19.51
CA PRO A 365 15.15 -6.27 -20.61
C PRO A 365 14.79 -4.93 -21.27
#